data_583722a68116227f09ee06fb4e14b12e
#
_entry.id   583722a68116227f09ee06fb4e14b12e
#
_cell.length_a   1.000
_cell.length_b   1.000
_cell.length_c   1.000
_cell.angle_alpha   90.00
_cell.angle_beta   90.00
_cell.angle_gamma   90.00
#
_symmetry.space_group_name_H-M   'P 1'
#
loop_
_entity.id
_entity.type
_entity.pdbx_description
1 polymer ?
#
loop_
_entity_poly.entity_id
_entity_poly.type
_entity_poly.pdbx_seq_one_letter_code
_entity_poly.pdbx_strand_id
1 'polypeptide(L)'
;IATARSTTGEYTFAIFAVVTLALLISWVIAVGATPFIGTWLLKERAGGHHEVFDSRFYRALRAAIEWCMRHRWLTILATVAAFALGVVGMGATEKQFFPNSDRAEILVEMWLPEGASYQATEREAKRLEAIVAKDPDVASFVGYVGNGSPRYYLSLDQQLFRPNFAQFVILTKDVPGRDRAVVRLRRILDEQFAGIRARAFRTPLGPPVAYPVQFRVMGPDPGALKRLGDQVAEVVRRNPHTLDTHADWGERSPAVRIEIDQDRARAIGLSSAQVARAVGAAISGATIGTLRERDKLIDVVLRAPPTERAGLGQIAGLQIQTALGRSVPLSQVATIGEVMEEPILWRRSRTPTLTVRADTVDGVQAPDVAMQIDPKLAAIRASLPPDYRIEVGGPWEENAKAQRSIAAGAPMMVAAVLALLMVQLQRFSLTAMVLLTAPLGLIGVAGALLLFRQPFGFVAMLGAIALGGMIMRNTVILVDQIRQDLDAGTPAWEAVRESAVRRFRPIVLTAAAAVLAMIPLSRDVLWGPMA
;
A
#
# COMPACT_ATOMS: atom_id res chain seq x y z
N ILE A 1 0.90 -16.63 -4.32
CA ILE A 1 1.83 -15.52 -4.61
C ILE A 1 2.32 -15.59 -6.05
N ALA A 2 2.84 -16.73 -6.52
CA ALA A 2 3.39 -16.89 -7.89
C ALA A 2 2.42 -16.46 -9.00
N THR A 3 1.14 -16.64 -8.82
CA THR A 3 0.07 -16.36 -9.80
C THR A 3 -0.64 -15.05 -9.56
N ALA A 4 -0.24 -14.29 -8.55
CA ALA A 4 -0.89 -13.04 -8.19
C ALA A 4 -0.54 -11.93 -9.18
N ARG A 5 -1.52 -11.47 -9.97
CA ARG A 5 -1.40 -10.39 -10.96
C ARG A 5 -1.86 -9.06 -10.35
N SER A 6 -1.09 -8.57 -9.37
CA SER A 6 -1.35 -7.28 -8.72
C SER A 6 -0.02 -6.63 -8.33
N THR A 7 -0.01 -5.32 -8.11
CA THR A 7 1.18 -4.59 -7.62
C THR A 7 1.74 -5.22 -6.35
N THR A 8 0.85 -5.68 -5.46
CA THR A 8 1.23 -6.40 -4.24
C THR A 8 1.85 -7.76 -4.55
N GLY A 9 1.33 -8.47 -5.58
CA GLY A 9 1.90 -9.74 -6.06
C GLY A 9 3.31 -9.57 -6.60
N GLU A 10 3.57 -8.53 -7.38
CA GLU A 10 4.91 -8.19 -7.89
C GLU A 10 5.87 -7.88 -6.73
N TYR A 11 5.42 -7.10 -5.74
CA TYR A 11 6.21 -6.77 -4.55
C TYR A 11 6.62 -8.00 -3.75
N THR A 12 5.79 -9.04 -3.70
CA THR A 12 6.03 -10.26 -2.92
C THR A 12 6.56 -11.42 -3.74
N PHE A 13 6.68 -11.29 -5.07
CA PHE A 13 7.14 -12.36 -5.95
C PHE A 13 8.54 -12.88 -5.60
N ALA A 14 9.44 -11.95 -5.24
CA ALA A 14 10.81 -12.31 -4.84
C ALA A 14 10.84 -13.28 -3.64
N ILE A 15 9.91 -13.13 -2.70
CA ILE A 15 9.80 -14.03 -1.53
C ILE A 15 9.44 -15.44 -2.00
N PHE A 16 8.44 -15.56 -2.88
CA PHE A 16 8.06 -16.85 -3.43
C PHE A 16 9.25 -17.53 -4.15
N ALA A 17 9.93 -16.80 -5.03
CA ALA A 17 11.04 -17.33 -5.81
C ALA A 17 12.20 -17.80 -4.90
N VAL A 18 12.61 -16.94 -3.95
CA VAL A 18 13.73 -17.26 -3.03
C VAL A 18 13.37 -18.43 -2.11
N VAL A 19 12.18 -18.43 -1.50
CA VAL A 19 11.77 -19.52 -0.60
C VAL A 19 11.64 -20.84 -1.36
N THR A 20 11.07 -20.82 -2.56
CA THR A 20 10.93 -22.03 -3.38
C THR A 20 12.29 -22.63 -3.77
N LEU A 21 13.21 -21.80 -4.27
CA LEU A 21 14.56 -22.23 -4.62
C LEU A 21 15.33 -22.73 -3.40
N ALA A 22 15.26 -22.00 -2.28
CA ALA A 22 15.92 -22.40 -1.03
C ALA A 22 15.40 -23.75 -0.52
N LEU A 23 14.10 -23.99 -0.57
CA LEU A 23 13.51 -25.27 -0.16
C LEU A 23 13.94 -26.42 -1.09
N LEU A 24 13.96 -26.22 -2.41
CA LEU A 24 14.40 -27.23 -3.38
C LEU A 24 15.87 -27.58 -3.19
N ILE A 25 16.74 -26.57 -3.04
CA ILE A 25 18.17 -26.77 -2.79
C ILE A 25 18.39 -27.46 -1.44
N SER A 26 17.68 -27.02 -0.38
CA SER A 26 17.79 -27.64 0.94
C SER A 26 17.40 -29.12 0.94
N TRP A 27 16.41 -29.50 0.11
CA TRP A 27 16.02 -30.90 -0.07
C TRP A 27 17.17 -31.72 -0.69
N VAL A 28 17.81 -31.23 -1.73
CA VAL A 28 18.97 -31.90 -2.36
C VAL A 28 20.12 -32.05 -1.35
N ILE A 29 20.42 -30.99 -0.59
CA ILE A 29 21.47 -31.02 0.45
C ILE A 29 21.11 -32.01 1.56
N ALA A 30 19.85 -32.02 2.00
CA ALA A 30 19.39 -32.92 3.05
C ALA A 30 19.52 -34.41 2.65
N VAL A 31 19.21 -34.73 1.41
CA VAL A 31 19.31 -36.11 0.91
C VAL A 31 20.78 -36.54 0.66
N GLY A 32 21.63 -35.64 0.16
CA GLY A 32 23.02 -35.93 -0.19
C GLY A 32 24.00 -35.73 0.98
N ALA A 33 24.05 -34.51 1.53
CA ALA A 33 25.09 -34.13 2.48
C ALA A 33 24.80 -34.60 3.91
N THR A 34 23.53 -34.61 4.34
CA THR A 34 23.19 -34.98 5.75
C THR A 34 23.54 -36.42 6.11
N PRO A 35 23.25 -37.45 5.26
CA PRO A 35 23.71 -38.81 5.54
C PRO A 35 25.23 -38.92 5.58
N PHE A 36 25.93 -38.26 4.66
CA PHE A 36 27.41 -38.27 4.63
C PHE A 36 27.99 -37.66 5.91
N ILE A 37 27.49 -36.48 6.33
CA ILE A 37 27.94 -35.84 7.57
C ILE A 37 27.55 -36.70 8.78
N GLY A 38 26.39 -37.35 8.75
CA GLY A 38 25.91 -38.24 9.77
C GLY A 38 26.86 -39.43 10.01
N THR A 39 27.36 -40.07 8.98
CA THR A 39 28.32 -41.19 9.11
C THR A 39 29.65 -40.74 9.72
N TRP A 40 30.04 -39.48 9.50
CA TRP A 40 31.30 -38.96 10.03
C TRP A 40 31.20 -38.43 11.47
N LEU A 41 30.04 -37.80 11.83
CA LEU A 41 29.82 -37.20 13.15
C LEU A 41 29.22 -38.14 14.20
N LEU A 42 28.39 -39.09 13.76
CA LEU A 42 27.72 -40.03 14.67
C LEU A 42 28.65 -41.18 15.02
N LYS A 43 29.19 -41.20 16.24
CA LYS A 43 29.92 -42.33 16.78
C LYS A 43 28.92 -43.45 17.12
N GLU A 44 29.21 -44.68 16.66
CA GLU A 44 28.49 -45.85 17.14
C GLU A 44 28.64 -45.98 18.64
N ARG A 45 27.55 -45.83 19.40
CA ARG A 45 27.51 -46.13 20.81
C ARG A 45 27.23 -47.63 20.95
N ALA A 46 28.29 -48.37 21.25
CA ALA A 46 28.14 -49.76 21.67
C ALA A 46 27.50 -49.78 23.09
N GLY A 47 26.30 -50.35 23.19
CA GLY A 47 25.72 -50.80 24.41
C GLY A 47 24.64 -49.93 25.06
N GLY A 48 23.49 -50.58 25.29
CA GLY A 48 22.39 -50.15 26.12
C GLY A 48 21.13 -49.74 25.37
N HIS A 49 20.13 -50.61 25.33
CA HIS A 49 18.75 -50.23 25.05
C HIS A 49 18.25 -49.29 26.15
N HIS A 50 18.68 -48.03 26.13
CA HIS A 50 17.93 -46.99 26.83
C HIS A 50 16.64 -46.80 26.06
N GLU A 51 15.50 -47.11 26.64
CA GLU A 51 14.19 -46.72 26.11
C GLU A 51 14.11 -45.19 26.10
N VAL A 52 14.48 -44.62 24.97
CA VAL A 52 14.60 -43.16 24.75
C VAL A 52 13.30 -42.43 25.07
N PHE A 53 12.17 -43.15 25.11
CA PHE A 53 10.84 -42.62 25.32
C PHE A 53 10.20 -43.00 26.66
N ASP A 54 10.95 -43.38 27.69
CA ASP A 54 10.40 -43.79 29.01
C ASP A 54 10.59 -42.75 30.13
N SER A 55 10.90 -41.50 29.79
CA SER A 55 11.01 -40.44 30.80
C SER A 55 9.63 -40.08 31.39
N ARG A 56 9.62 -39.42 32.56
CA ARG A 56 8.38 -38.90 33.20
C ARG A 56 7.56 -38.04 32.25
N PHE A 57 8.22 -37.27 31.41
CA PHE A 57 7.59 -36.43 30.37
C PHE A 57 6.86 -37.29 29.33
N TYR A 58 7.49 -38.31 28.77
CA TYR A 58 6.86 -39.17 27.76
C TYR A 58 5.73 -40.01 28.31
N ARG A 59 5.80 -40.40 29.60
CA ARG A 59 4.68 -41.07 30.27
C ARG A 59 3.48 -40.14 30.43
N ALA A 60 3.68 -38.89 30.82
CA ALA A 60 2.63 -37.88 30.87
C ALA A 60 2.03 -37.61 29.49
N LEU A 61 2.87 -37.53 28.44
CA LEU A 61 2.44 -37.34 27.06
C LEU A 61 1.57 -38.51 26.55
N ARG A 62 1.99 -39.77 26.82
CA ARG A 62 1.16 -40.96 26.54
C ARG A 62 -0.19 -40.88 27.23
N ALA A 63 -0.21 -40.56 28.52
CA ALA A 63 -1.45 -40.42 29.27
C ALA A 63 -2.39 -39.34 28.68
N ALA A 64 -1.83 -38.22 28.28
CA ALA A 64 -2.60 -37.14 27.62
C ALA A 64 -3.18 -37.59 26.27
N ILE A 65 -2.38 -38.25 25.43
CA ILE A 65 -2.83 -38.78 24.13
C ILE A 65 -3.92 -39.84 24.36
N GLU A 66 -3.74 -40.77 25.29
CA GLU A 66 -4.76 -41.77 25.63
C GLU A 66 -6.05 -41.13 26.13
N TRP A 67 -5.95 -40.10 26.98
CA TRP A 67 -7.12 -39.37 27.45
C TRP A 67 -7.89 -38.74 26.28
N CYS A 68 -7.21 -38.08 25.36
CA CYS A 68 -7.80 -37.50 24.13
C CYS A 68 -8.46 -38.58 23.27
N MET A 69 -7.82 -39.74 23.11
CA MET A 69 -8.35 -40.86 22.32
C MET A 69 -9.59 -41.50 22.96
N ARG A 70 -9.58 -41.65 24.32
CA ARG A 70 -10.74 -42.17 25.07
C ARG A 70 -11.92 -41.21 25.05
N HIS A 71 -11.65 -39.88 25.14
CA HIS A 71 -12.69 -38.85 25.15
C HIS A 71 -12.80 -38.14 23.77
N ARG A 72 -12.81 -38.93 22.68
CA ARG A 72 -12.76 -38.43 21.31
C ARG A 72 -13.76 -37.31 21.00
N TRP A 73 -15.02 -37.45 21.45
CA TRP A 73 -16.06 -36.44 21.21
C TRP A 73 -15.79 -35.12 21.96
N LEU A 74 -15.27 -35.20 23.17
CA LEU A 74 -14.88 -34.01 23.92
C LEU A 74 -13.68 -33.30 23.26
N THR A 75 -12.69 -34.07 22.80
CA THR A 75 -11.54 -33.53 22.06
C THR A 75 -11.95 -32.84 20.76
N ILE A 76 -12.85 -33.48 19.98
CA ILE A 76 -13.38 -32.88 18.76
C ILE A 76 -14.17 -31.61 19.07
N LEU A 77 -15.06 -31.64 20.06
CA LEU A 77 -15.87 -30.48 20.47
C LEU A 77 -14.96 -29.32 20.94
N ALA A 78 -13.97 -29.61 21.75
CA ALA A 78 -13.01 -28.60 22.21
C ALA A 78 -12.22 -27.98 21.04
N THR A 79 -11.79 -28.80 20.08
CA THR A 79 -11.08 -28.32 18.87
C THR A 79 -11.98 -27.45 17.99
N VAL A 80 -13.23 -27.86 17.76
CA VAL A 80 -14.21 -27.08 16.98
C VAL A 80 -14.56 -25.78 17.72
N ALA A 81 -14.73 -25.84 19.04
CA ALA A 81 -14.97 -24.63 19.84
C ALA A 81 -13.78 -23.66 19.80
N ALA A 82 -12.54 -24.16 19.94
CA ALA A 82 -11.35 -23.35 19.81
C ALA A 82 -11.21 -22.73 18.40
N PHE A 83 -11.53 -23.50 17.36
CA PHE A 83 -11.56 -22.98 15.98
C PHE A 83 -12.62 -21.90 15.81
N ALA A 84 -13.84 -22.11 16.31
CA ALA A 84 -14.90 -21.11 16.25
C ALA A 84 -14.50 -19.81 16.99
N LEU A 85 -13.87 -19.94 18.18
CA LEU A 85 -13.31 -18.79 18.90
C LEU A 85 -12.19 -18.10 18.10
N GLY A 86 -11.35 -18.87 17.42
CA GLY A 86 -10.34 -18.32 16.52
C GLY A 86 -10.94 -17.51 15.36
N VAL A 87 -12.00 -18.03 14.73
CA VAL A 87 -12.72 -17.32 13.65
C VAL A 87 -13.37 -16.04 14.16
N VAL A 88 -14.01 -16.07 15.32
CA VAL A 88 -14.60 -14.89 15.97
C VAL A 88 -13.50 -13.89 16.34
N GLY A 89 -12.37 -14.37 16.89
CA GLY A 89 -11.21 -13.57 17.23
C GLY A 89 -10.63 -12.85 16.00
N MET A 90 -10.55 -13.52 14.85
CA MET A 90 -10.14 -12.89 13.59
C MET A 90 -11.06 -11.73 13.17
N GLY A 91 -12.35 -11.82 13.49
CA GLY A 91 -13.31 -10.72 13.27
C GLY A 91 -13.03 -9.48 14.14
N ALA A 92 -12.42 -9.67 15.30
CA ALA A 92 -12.07 -8.61 16.24
C ALA A 92 -10.66 -8.01 16.00
N THR A 93 -9.85 -8.59 15.11
CA THR A 93 -8.54 -8.02 14.76
C THR A 93 -8.69 -6.79 13.88
N GLU A 94 -7.84 -5.78 14.12
CA GLU A 94 -7.73 -4.62 13.23
C GLU A 94 -7.30 -5.04 11.82
N LYS A 95 -7.89 -4.41 10.81
CA LYS A 95 -7.57 -4.70 9.39
C LYS A 95 -6.66 -3.63 8.83
N GLN A 96 -5.40 -3.96 8.63
CA GLN A 96 -4.42 -3.05 8.01
C GLN A 96 -3.98 -3.59 6.65
N PHE A 97 -3.83 -2.72 5.65
CA PHE A 97 -3.28 -3.15 4.36
C PHE A 97 -1.76 -3.24 4.43
N PHE A 98 -1.10 -2.12 4.68
CA PHE A 98 0.33 -2.01 4.96
C PHE A 98 0.56 -1.04 6.11
N PRO A 99 1.57 -1.26 6.98
CA PRO A 99 1.92 -0.33 8.04
C PRO A 99 2.63 0.91 7.48
N ASN A 100 2.78 1.94 8.33
CA ASN A 100 3.73 3.01 8.06
C ASN A 100 5.17 2.48 8.18
N SER A 101 6.10 3.09 7.46
CA SER A 101 7.52 2.74 7.49
C SER A 101 8.15 3.04 8.86
N ASP A 102 9.18 2.30 9.21
CA ASP A 102 10.12 2.57 10.30
C ASP A 102 11.21 3.58 9.92
N ARG A 103 11.13 4.16 8.73
CA ARG A 103 12.05 5.19 8.26
C ARG A 103 11.86 6.47 9.07
N ALA A 104 12.95 7.16 9.32
CA ALA A 104 12.97 8.39 10.13
C ALA A 104 12.51 9.63 9.34
N GLU A 105 12.04 9.48 8.09
CA GLU A 105 11.57 10.60 7.28
C GLU A 105 10.11 10.96 7.55
N ILE A 106 9.84 12.27 7.51
CA ILE A 106 8.53 12.89 7.45
C ILE A 106 8.37 13.54 6.10
N LEU A 107 7.21 13.36 5.47
CA LEU A 107 6.81 14.14 4.31
C LEU A 107 5.85 15.24 4.77
N VAL A 108 6.12 16.47 4.31
CA VAL A 108 5.19 17.59 4.45
C VAL A 108 4.82 18.08 3.06
N GLU A 109 3.52 18.15 2.78
CA GLU A 109 2.98 18.70 1.55
C GLU A 109 2.24 19.98 1.86
N MET A 110 2.45 20.99 1.04
CA MET A 110 1.82 22.30 1.12
C MET A 110 1.17 22.63 -0.23
N TRP A 111 -0.11 22.90 -0.20
CA TRP A 111 -0.92 23.25 -1.37
C TRP A 111 -1.52 24.64 -1.16
N LEU A 112 -1.04 25.62 -1.89
CA LEU A 112 -1.63 26.94 -1.93
C LEU A 112 -2.91 26.91 -2.80
N PRO A 113 -3.79 27.90 -2.69
CA PRO A 113 -4.94 28.04 -3.59
C PRO A 113 -4.53 27.95 -5.05
N GLU A 114 -5.40 27.39 -5.88
CA GLU A 114 -5.14 27.26 -7.30
C GLU A 114 -4.93 28.65 -7.95
N GLY A 115 -3.97 28.76 -8.85
CA GLY A 115 -3.53 30.02 -9.43
C GLY A 115 -2.50 30.79 -8.60
N ALA A 116 -2.10 30.31 -7.42
CA ALA A 116 -1.01 30.90 -6.66
C ALA A 116 0.32 30.82 -7.44
N SER A 117 1.09 31.91 -7.38
CA SER A 117 2.37 31.98 -8.08
C SER A 117 3.44 31.17 -7.39
N TYR A 118 4.47 30.73 -8.14
CA TYR A 118 5.66 30.08 -7.60
C TYR A 118 6.29 30.88 -6.46
N GLN A 119 6.37 32.21 -6.57
CA GLN A 119 6.93 33.10 -5.55
C GLN A 119 6.09 33.12 -4.26
N ALA A 120 4.78 32.98 -4.38
CA ALA A 120 3.91 32.86 -3.20
C ALA A 120 4.18 31.55 -2.49
N THR A 121 4.29 30.45 -3.23
CA THR A 121 4.63 29.13 -2.70
C THR A 121 6.01 29.11 -2.05
N GLU A 122 6.99 29.74 -2.69
CA GLU A 122 8.34 29.87 -2.14
C GLU A 122 8.37 30.63 -0.81
N ARG A 123 7.60 31.72 -0.68
CA ARG A 123 7.51 32.45 0.59
C ARG A 123 6.96 31.59 1.73
N GLU A 124 5.88 30.84 1.46
CA GLU A 124 5.30 29.96 2.48
C GLU A 124 6.24 28.78 2.80
N ALA A 125 6.90 28.23 1.80
CA ALA A 125 7.91 27.20 2.00
C ALA A 125 9.07 27.70 2.88
N LYS A 126 9.59 28.91 2.65
CA LYS A 126 10.65 29.52 3.48
C LYS A 126 10.18 29.80 4.92
N ARG A 127 8.90 30.10 5.13
CA ARG A 127 8.33 30.22 6.49
C ARG A 127 8.39 28.87 7.22
N LEU A 128 7.98 27.79 6.55
CA LEU A 128 8.07 26.45 7.14
C LEU A 128 9.51 26.02 7.36
N GLU A 129 10.40 26.29 6.42
CA GLU A 129 11.85 26.02 6.53
C GLU A 129 12.44 26.62 7.80
N ALA A 130 12.13 27.89 8.11
CA ALA A 130 12.61 28.57 9.29
C ALA A 130 12.10 27.93 10.62
N ILE A 131 10.98 27.25 10.58
CA ILE A 131 10.39 26.52 11.73
C ILE A 131 11.07 25.15 11.85
N VAL A 132 11.14 24.40 10.75
CA VAL A 132 11.73 23.05 10.71
C VAL A 132 13.22 23.06 11.10
N ALA A 133 13.95 24.09 10.68
CA ALA A 133 15.37 24.26 11.03
C ALA A 133 15.63 24.39 12.54
N LYS A 134 14.63 24.78 13.33
CA LYS A 134 14.71 24.92 14.79
C LYS A 134 14.18 23.73 15.56
N ASP A 135 13.61 22.73 14.88
CA ASP A 135 13.02 21.58 15.55
C ASP A 135 14.13 20.65 16.10
N PRO A 136 14.12 20.33 17.41
CA PRO A 136 15.17 19.58 18.06
C PRO A 136 15.29 18.12 17.59
N ASP A 137 14.23 17.54 17.05
CA ASP A 137 14.20 16.16 16.56
C ASP A 137 14.64 16.05 15.09
N VAL A 138 14.75 17.18 14.36
CA VAL A 138 15.17 17.21 12.95
C VAL A 138 16.70 17.11 12.84
N ALA A 139 17.16 16.23 11.96
CA ALA A 139 18.57 16.08 11.61
C ALA A 139 18.92 16.88 10.35
N SER A 140 18.07 16.78 9.32
CA SER A 140 18.21 17.51 8.05
C SER A 140 16.86 17.56 7.32
N PHE A 141 16.75 18.44 6.35
CA PHE A 141 15.57 18.50 5.49
C PHE A 141 15.92 19.04 4.10
N VAL A 142 15.06 18.74 3.14
CA VAL A 142 15.10 19.29 1.78
C VAL A 142 13.69 19.77 1.42
N GLY A 143 13.57 21.03 0.99
CA GLY A 143 12.33 21.62 0.48
C GLY A 143 12.36 21.68 -1.05
N TYR A 144 11.28 21.21 -1.67
CA TYR A 144 11.01 21.28 -3.10
C TYR A 144 9.87 22.25 -3.34
N VAL A 145 10.07 23.28 -4.16
CA VAL A 145 9.06 24.29 -4.47
C VAL A 145 8.69 24.16 -5.93
N GLY A 146 7.40 24.14 -6.23
CA GLY A 146 6.86 23.95 -7.58
C GLY A 146 6.93 22.51 -8.09
N ASN A 147 7.43 21.59 -7.30
CA ASN A 147 7.55 20.16 -7.64
C ASN A 147 7.57 19.30 -6.37
N GLY A 148 7.30 18.01 -6.51
CA GLY A 148 7.59 17.04 -5.47
C GLY A 148 9.03 16.58 -5.47
N SER A 149 9.43 15.86 -4.41
CA SER A 149 10.74 15.23 -4.34
C SER A 149 10.92 14.19 -5.46
N PRO A 150 12.13 13.96 -5.95
CA PRO A 150 12.44 12.80 -6.77
C PRO A 150 12.01 11.51 -6.06
N ARG A 151 11.63 10.51 -6.84
CA ARG A 151 11.22 9.22 -6.27
C ARG A 151 12.43 8.49 -5.68
N TYR A 152 12.62 8.59 -4.37
CA TYR A 152 13.73 7.97 -3.65
C TYR A 152 13.33 6.68 -2.92
N TYR A 153 12.05 6.33 -2.88
CA TYR A 153 11.57 5.03 -2.41
C TYR A 153 10.30 4.60 -3.16
N LEU A 154 10.01 3.29 -3.13
CA LEU A 154 9.02 2.68 -4.02
C LEU A 154 7.58 3.19 -3.77
N SER A 155 7.21 3.37 -2.52
CA SER A 155 5.83 3.75 -2.12
C SER A 155 5.55 5.24 -2.21
N LEU A 156 6.52 6.07 -2.67
CA LEU A 156 6.30 7.51 -2.82
C LEU A 156 5.29 7.78 -3.92
N ASP A 157 4.21 8.49 -3.59
CA ASP A 157 3.32 9.10 -4.57
C ASP A 157 3.96 10.36 -5.12
N GLN A 158 4.52 10.26 -6.33
CA GLN A 158 5.28 11.35 -6.94
C GLN A 158 4.35 12.45 -7.43
N GLN A 159 4.56 13.67 -6.93
CA GLN A 159 3.80 14.85 -7.32
C GLN A 159 4.34 15.46 -8.61
N LEU A 160 3.42 15.89 -9.48
CA LEU A 160 3.73 16.59 -10.72
C LEU A 160 4.14 18.04 -10.44
N PHE A 161 4.79 18.68 -11.41
CA PHE A 161 5.10 20.11 -11.37
C PHE A 161 3.81 20.94 -11.25
N ARG A 162 3.76 21.79 -10.21
CA ARG A 162 2.68 22.75 -9.94
C ARG A 162 3.22 23.97 -9.21
N PRO A 163 3.02 25.19 -9.73
CA PRO A 163 3.54 26.40 -9.08
C PRO A 163 3.04 26.61 -7.65
N ASN A 164 1.82 26.14 -7.34
CA ASN A 164 1.16 26.27 -6.04
C ASN A 164 1.47 25.12 -5.05
N PHE A 165 2.47 24.29 -5.33
CA PHE A 165 2.84 23.14 -4.52
C PHE A 165 4.24 23.21 -3.97
N ALA A 166 4.43 22.83 -2.71
CA ALA A 166 5.75 22.57 -2.13
C ALA A 166 5.73 21.28 -1.31
N GLN A 167 6.86 20.56 -1.30
CA GLN A 167 7.04 19.35 -0.52
C GLN A 167 8.36 19.41 0.25
N PHE A 168 8.30 19.00 1.53
CA PHE A 168 9.49 18.82 2.36
C PHE A 168 9.69 17.33 2.65
N VAL A 169 10.93 16.91 2.53
CA VAL A 169 11.42 15.63 3.04
C VAL A 169 12.27 15.96 4.25
N ILE A 170 11.80 15.61 5.43
CA ILE A 170 12.42 15.94 6.70
C ILE A 170 12.97 14.65 7.31
N LEU A 171 14.27 14.56 7.47
CA LEU A 171 14.94 13.46 8.15
C LEU A 171 15.06 13.81 9.64
N THR A 172 14.50 12.98 10.50
CA THR A 172 14.63 13.11 11.95
C THR A 172 15.79 12.27 12.48
N LYS A 173 16.23 12.55 13.71
CA LYS A 173 17.36 11.86 14.35
C LYS A 173 17.09 10.37 14.57
N ASP A 174 15.84 10.03 14.90
CA ASP A 174 15.38 8.68 15.13
C ASP A 174 13.87 8.55 14.89
N VAL A 175 13.33 7.33 14.95
CA VAL A 175 11.91 7.04 14.75
C VAL A 175 11.02 7.65 15.86
N PRO A 176 11.37 7.58 17.16
CA PRO A 176 10.61 8.28 18.20
C PRO A 176 10.58 9.79 18.02
N GLY A 177 11.71 10.40 17.58
CA GLY A 177 11.77 11.81 17.22
C GLY A 177 10.86 12.17 16.05
N ARG A 178 10.78 11.29 15.03
CA ARG A 178 9.83 11.43 13.92
C ARG A 178 8.40 11.51 14.43
N ASP A 179 8.00 10.60 15.31
CA ASP A 179 6.63 10.54 15.80
C ASP A 179 6.26 11.78 16.62
N ARG A 180 7.19 12.30 17.42
CA ARG A 180 7.00 13.59 18.11
C ARG A 180 6.93 14.77 17.13
N ALA A 181 7.84 14.80 16.15
CA ALA A 181 7.93 15.88 15.17
C ALA A 181 6.67 15.95 14.26
N VAL A 182 6.13 14.81 13.81
CA VAL A 182 4.87 14.77 13.02
C VAL A 182 3.72 15.43 13.77
N VAL A 183 3.55 15.12 15.06
CA VAL A 183 2.46 15.71 15.87
C VAL A 183 2.65 17.22 16.03
N ARG A 184 3.88 17.66 16.29
CA ARG A 184 4.19 19.10 16.37
C ARG A 184 3.96 19.83 15.05
N LEU A 185 4.46 19.24 13.95
CA LEU A 185 4.32 19.84 12.62
C LEU A 185 2.86 19.96 12.20
N ARG A 186 2.02 18.94 12.44
CA ARG A 186 0.58 19.03 12.17
C ARG A 186 -0.05 20.20 12.90
N ARG A 187 0.20 20.35 14.21
CA ARG A 187 -0.30 21.48 14.97
C ARG A 187 0.19 22.83 14.43
N ILE A 188 1.47 22.94 14.08
CA ILE A 188 2.03 24.17 13.51
C ILE A 188 1.38 24.49 12.15
N LEU A 189 1.17 23.49 11.31
CA LEU A 189 0.51 23.66 10.01
C LEU A 189 -0.94 24.14 10.19
N ASP A 190 -1.68 23.57 11.12
CA ASP A 190 -3.07 23.96 11.41
C ASP A 190 -3.16 25.39 11.98
N GLU A 191 -2.25 25.75 12.92
CA GLU A 191 -2.30 27.06 13.59
C GLU A 191 -1.71 28.20 12.76
N GLN A 192 -0.61 27.97 12.04
CA GLN A 192 0.17 29.03 11.40
C GLN A 192 0.02 29.08 9.88
N PHE A 193 -0.53 28.04 9.25
CA PHE A 193 -0.69 27.92 7.81
C PHE A 193 -2.16 27.70 7.39
N ALA A 194 -3.11 28.23 8.15
CA ALA A 194 -4.55 28.03 7.94
C ALA A 194 -5.05 28.50 6.54
N GLY A 195 -4.30 29.39 5.85
CA GLY A 195 -4.62 29.86 4.49
C GLY A 195 -4.24 28.89 3.37
N ILE A 196 -3.60 27.77 3.68
CA ILE A 196 -3.15 26.76 2.72
C ILE A 196 -3.56 25.38 3.22
N ARG A 197 -3.73 24.45 2.30
CA ARG A 197 -3.87 23.05 2.67
C ARG A 197 -2.48 22.44 2.86
N ALA A 198 -2.21 21.99 4.07
CA ALA A 198 -0.91 21.38 4.38
C ALA A 198 -1.10 20.14 5.24
N ARG A 199 -0.26 19.12 5.03
CA ARG A 199 -0.24 17.91 5.84
C ARG A 199 1.17 17.45 6.13
N ALA A 200 1.38 16.89 7.31
CA ALA A 200 2.59 16.19 7.71
C ALA A 200 2.26 14.72 7.98
N PHE A 201 2.98 13.80 7.32
CA PHE A 201 2.69 12.37 7.44
C PHE A 201 3.96 11.53 7.37
N ARG A 202 3.84 10.32 7.92
CA ARG A 202 4.89 9.30 7.87
C ARG A 202 4.96 8.69 6.48
N THR A 203 6.15 8.27 6.05
CA THR A 203 6.30 7.55 4.77
C THR A 203 5.53 6.22 4.81
N PRO A 204 4.59 5.97 3.89
CA PRO A 204 3.86 4.71 3.85
C PRO A 204 4.72 3.56 3.32
N LEU A 205 4.35 2.32 3.63
CA LEU A 205 4.85 1.11 2.97
C LEU A 205 3.82 0.56 1.98
N GLY A 206 4.28 -0.34 1.10
CA GLY A 206 3.42 -0.98 0.10
C GLY A 206 3.27 -0.18 -1.20
N PRO A 207 2.20 -0.39 -1.98
CA PRO A 207 1.93 0.36 -3.20
C PRO A 207 1.76 1.86 -2.93
N PRO A 208 2.19 2.75 -3.85
CA PRO A 208 2.00 4.18 -3.67
C PRO A 208 0.50 4.54 -3.66
N VAL A 209 0.07 5.22 -2.61
CA VAL A 209 -1.30 5.68 -2.43
C VAL A 209 -1.28 7.13 -1.93
N ALA A 210 -1.88 8.03 -2.69
CA ALA A 210 -1.85 9.46 -2.40
C ALA A 210 -2.48 9.83 -1.05
N TYR A 211 -3.65 9.24 -0.75
CA TYR A 211 -4.41 9.46 0.48
C TYR A 211 -5.01 8.16 0.99
N PRO A 212 -5.12 7.97 2.31
CA PRO A 212 -5.63 6.73 2.91
C PRO A 212 -7.11 6.49 2.62
N VAL A 213 -7.95 7.53 2.55
CA VAL A 213 -9.37 7.43 2.20
C VAL A 213 -9.61 8.10 0.86
N GLN A 214 -10.23 7.39 -0.07
CA GLN A 214 -10.51 7.88 -1.43
C GLN A 214 -11.86 7.38 -1.91
N PHE A 215 -12.68 8.29 -2.47
CA PHE A 215 -13.91 7.99 -3.18
C PHE A 215 -13.88 8.68 -4.54
N ARG A 216 -13.95 7.90 -5.63
CA ARG A 216 -13.89 8.39 -7.01
C ARG A 216 -15.27 8.55 -7.57
N VAL A 217 -15.63 9.76 -7.94
CA VAL A 217 -16.85 10.09 -8.66
C VAL A 217 -16.52 10.17 -10.15
N MET A 218 -17.13 9.34 -10.95
CA MET A 218 -16.83 9.20 -12.38
C MET A 218 -18.07 9.47 -13.21
N GLY A 219 -17.90 10.17 -14.35
CA GLY A 219 -18.99 10.49 -15.26
C GLY A 219 -18.56 11.42 -16.38
N PRO A 220 -19.43 11.70 -17.38
CA PRO A 220 -19.06 12.45 -18.56
C PRO A 220 -18.96 13.98 -18.35
N ASP A 221 -19.83 14.58 -17.50
CA ASP A 221 -19.89 16.03 -17.32
C ASP A 221 -19.12 16.49 -16.08
N PRO A 222 -18.07 17.33 -16.24
CA PRO A 222 -17.30 17.88 -15.14
C PRO A 222 -18.12 18.69 -14.13
N GLY A 223 -19.13 19.44 -14.57
CA GLY A 223 -19.97 20.24 -13.69
C GLY A 223 -20.82 19.39 -12.75
N ALA A 224 -21.39 18.29 -13.27
CA ALA A 224 -22.12 17.32 -12.47
C ALA A 224 -21.19 16.57 -11.52
N LEU A 225 -19.98 16.21 -11.97
CA LEU A 225 -18.98 15.57 -11.11
C LEU A 225 -18.61 16.43 -9.90
N LYS A 226 -18.48 17.73 -10.07
CA LYS A 226 -18.16 18.64 -8.98
C LYS A 226 -19.29 18.67 -7.93
N ARG A 227 -20.56 18.83 -8.37
CA ARG A 227 -21.72 18.79 -7.46
C ARG A 227 -21.83 17.45 -6.71
N LEU A 228 -21.65 16.34 -7.41
CA LEU A 228 -21.64 15.01 -6.79
C LEU A 228 -20.44 14.82 -5.85
N GLY A 229 -19.27 15.31 -6.26
CA GLY A 229 -18.08 15.32 -5.43
C GLY A 229 -18.26 16.08 -4.12
N ASP A 230 -18.92 17.24 -4.16
CA ASP A 230 -19.23 18.02 -2.96
C ASP A 230 -20.17 17.25 -2.00
N GLN A 231 -21.18 16.55 -2.54
CA GLN A 231 -22.05 15.70 -1.73
C GLN A 231 -21.28 14.53 -1.10
N VAL A 232 -20.39 13.88 -1.84
CA VAL A 232 -19.54 12.82 -1.31
C VAL A 232 -18.57 13.37 -0.28
N ALA A 233 -17.95 14.52 -0.53
CA ALA A 233 -17.05 15.17 0.41
C ALA A 233 -17.72 15.51 1.75
N GLU A 234 -19.00 15.94 1.70
CA GLU A 234 -19.77 16.22 2.92
C GLU A 234 -20.01 14.94 3.74
N VAL A 235 -20.33 13.81 3.10
CA VAL A 235 -20.48 12.52 3.80
C VAL A 235 -19.16 12.06 4.40
N VAL A 236 -18.04 12.23 3.67
CA VAL A 236 -16.70 11.90 4.16
C VAL A 236 -16.32 12.78 5.35
N ARG A 237 -16.54 14.08 5.27
CA ARG A 237 -16.22 15.07 6.33
C ARG A 237 -16.98 14.83 7.64
N ARG A 238 -18.20 14.31 7.56
CA ARG A 238 -19.01 13.96 8.75
C ARG A 238 -18.51 12.73 9.51
N ASN A 239 -17.56 11.98 8.95
CA ASN A 239 -16.96 10.86 9.68
C ASN A 239 -15.92 11.43 10.68
N PRO A 240 -16.00 11.08 11.98
CA PRO A 240 -15.09 11.62 12.99
C PRO A 240 -13.64 11.14 12.83
N HIS A 241 -13.40 10.14 12.00
CA HIS A 241 -12.06 9.58 11.78
C HIS A 241 -11.37 10.12 10.52
N THR A 242 -11.99 11.08 9.80
CA THR A 242 -11.40 11.70 8.61
C THR A 242 -10.84 13.09 8.92
N LEU A 243 -9.71 13.42 8.29
CA LEU A 243 -9.03 14.70 8.35
C LEU A 243 -8.79 15.22 6.93
N ASP A 244 -8.69 16.53 6.75
CA ASP A 244 -8.35 17.19 5.46
C ASP A 244 -9.17 16.67 4.27
N THR A 245 -10.51 16.59 4.41
CA THR A 245 -11.38 16.15 3.32
C THR A 245 -11.45 17.18 2.20
N HIS A 246 -11.03 16.81 1.01
CA HIS A 246 -11.00 17.67 -0.19
C HIS A 246 -11.19 16.87 -1.48
N ALA A 247 -11.48 17.58 -2.58
CA ALA A 247 -11.47 17.03 -3.92
C ALA A 247 -10.10 17.24 -4.59
N ASP A 248 -9.70 16.33 -5.47
CA ASP A 248 -8.40 16.40 -6.17
C ASP A 248 -8.38 17.36 -7.36
N TRP A 249 -9.53 17.89 -7.77
CA TRP A 249 -9.60 18.89 -8.85
C TRP A 249 -9.23 20.29 -8.39
N GLY A 250 -9.32 20.57 -7.11
CA GLY A 250 -9.08 21.91 -6.56
C GLY A 250 -10.21 22.88 -6.86
N GLU A 251 -9.95 24.14 -6.61
CA GLU A 251 -10.85 25.26 -6.85
C GLU A 251 -10.66 25.78 -8.26
N ARG A 252 -11.66 26.52 -8.77
CA ARG A 252 -11.50 27.22 -10.03
C ARG A 252 -10.42 28.29 -9.91
N SER A 253 -9.57 28.35 -10.90
CA SER A 253 -8.46 29.30 -10.99
C SER A 253 -8.79 30.41 -11.99
N PRO A 254 -8.45 31.67 -11.70
CA PRO A 254 -8.56 32.74 -12.68
C PRO A 254 -7.61 32.47 -13.85
N ALA A 255 -8.12 32.59 -15.05
CA ALA A 255 -7.37 32.46 -16.30
C ALA A 255 -7.66 33.62 -17.21
N VAL A 256 -6.68 34.02 -18.01
CA VAL A 256 -6.87 35.01 -19.05
C VAL A 256 -7.24 34.29 -20.36
N ARG A 257 -8.47 34.51 -20.82
CA ARG A 257 -8.95 33.98 -22.09
C ARG A 257 -8.71 35.00 -23.18
N ILE A 258 -8.10 34.55 -24.26
CA ILE A 258 -7.82 35.35 -25.47
C ILE A 258 -8.62 34.73 -26.60
N GLU A 259 -9.71 35.41 -26.98
CA GLU A 259 -10.56 35.01 -28.11
C GLU A 259 -10.13 35.73 -29.36
N ILE A 260 -9.52 35.00 -30.29
CA ILE A 260 -8.99 35.55 -31.53
C ILE A 260 -10.12 35.73 -32.53
N ASP A 261 -10.32 36.98 -33.01
CA ASP A 261 -11.16 37.29 -34.17
C ASP A 261 -10.45 36.81 -35.43
N GLN A 262 -10.89 35.70 -35.96
CA GLN A 262 -10.25 35.03 -37.08
C GLN A 262 -10.31 35.83 -38.35
N ASP A 263 -11.38 36.62 -38.56
CA ASP A 263 -11.56 37.42 -39.77
C ASP A 263 -10.63 38.63 -39.76
N ARG A 264 -10.56 39.35 -38.64
CA ARG A 264 -9.60 40.45 -38.47
C ARG A 264 -8.15 39.96 -38.55
N ALA A 265 -7.83 38.84 -37.93
CA ALA A 265 -6.48 38.29 -37.96
C ALA A 265 -6.07 37.92 -39.40
N ARG A 266 -6.95 37.26 -40.16
CA ARG A 266 -6.70 36.90 -41.58
C ARG A 266 -6.54 38.13 -42.47
N ALA A 267 -7.35 39.17 -42.25
CA ALA A 267 -7.28 40.41 -43.05
C ALA A 267 -5.89 41.09 -42.98
N ILE A 268 -5.16 40.89 -41.88
CA ILE A 268 -3.80 41.44 -41.71
C ILE A 268 -2.70 40.36 -41.84
N GLY A 269 -3.05 39.18 -42.35
CA GLY A 269 -2.11 38.10 -42.65
C GLY A 269 -1.64 37.33 -41.42
N LEU A 270 -2.44 37.27 -40.33
CA LEU A 270 -2.15 36.51 -39.13
C LEU A 270 -3.03 35.26 -39.04
N SER A 271 -2.44 34.15 -38.66
CA SER A 271 -3.15 32.93 -38.24
C SER A 271 -3.27 32.87 -36.72
N SER A 272 -4.28 32.16 -36.21
CA SER A 272 -4.45 31.92 -34.77
C SER A 272 -3.21 31.29 -34.14
N ALA A 273 -2.51 30.42 -34.88
CA ALA A 273 -1.27 29.79 -34.40
C ALA A 273 -0.11 30.79 -34.25
N GLN A 274 -0.04 31.82 -35.13
CA GLN A 274 0.97 32.87 -35.00
C GLN A 274 0.67 33.77 -33.80
N VAL A 275 -0.60 34.17 -33.62
CA VAL A 275 -1.03 34.95 -32.46
C VAL A 275 -0.74 34.17 -31.15
N ALA A 276 -1.15 32.90 -31.08
CA ALA A 276 -0.91 32.07 -29.89
C ALA A 276 0.58 31.91 -29.59
N ARG A 277 1.43 31.71 -30.59
CA ARG A 277 2.89 31.63 -30.41
C ARG A 277 3.50 32.95 -29.93
N ALA A 278 3.07 34.07 -30.49
CA ALA A 278 3.58 35.38 -30.07
C ALA A 278 3.19 35.69 -28.62
N VAL A 279 1.93 35.44 -28.25
CA VAL A 279 1.45 35.62 -26.88
C VAL A 279 2.17 34.64 -25.91
N GLY A 280 2.31 33.38 -26.29
CA GLY A 280 3.04 32.39 -25.53
C GLY A 280 4.50 32.79 -25.29
N ALA A 281 5.18 33.28 -26.32
CA ALA A 281 6.57 33.76 -26.20
C ALA A 281 6.66 34.98 -25.27
N ALA A 282 5.71 35.92 -25.36
CA ALA A 282 5.70 37.11 -24.51
C ALA A 282 5.41 36.78 -23.04
N ILE A 283 4.43 35.93 -22.76
CA ILE A 283 3.96 35.64 -21.38
C ILE A 283 4.79 34.56 -20.74
N SER A 284 4.93 33.39 -21.40
CA SER A 284 5.59 32.20 -20.84
C SER A 284 7.08 32.13 -21.17
N GLY A 285 7.46 32.70 -22.29
CA GLY A 285 8.79 32.67 -22.87
C GLY A 285 8.92 31.66 -24.01
N ALA A 286 9.87 31.89 -24.89
CA ALA A 286 10.27 30.98 -25.95
C ALA A 286 11.76 30.66 -25.84
N THR A 287 12.13 29.39 -25.87
CA THR A 287 13.52 28.96 -25.93
C THR A 287 14.07 29.31 -27.31
N ILE A 288 15.03 30.23 -27.36
CA ILE A 288 15.67 30.72 -28.58
C ILE A 288 17.04 30.06 -28.84
N GLY A 289 17.56 29.36 -27.88
CA GLY A 289 18.83 28.64 -27.94
C GLY A 289 19.10 27.86 -26.68
N THR A 290 20.11 27.02 -26.74
CA THR A 290 20.56 26.22 -25.60
C THR A 290 22.06 26.34 -25.44
N LEU A 291 22.51 26.74 -24.27
CA LEU A 291 23.93 26.73 -23.88
C LEU A 291 24.28 25.37 -23.26
N ARG A 292 25.31 24.72 -23.77
CA ARG A 292 25.84 23.50 -23.16
C ARG A 292 26.98 23.87 -22.24
N GLU A 293 26.79 23.59 -20.95
CA GLU A 293 27.83 23.77 -19.93
C GLU A 293 28.11 22.42 -19.25
N ARG A 294 29.20 21.77 -19.63
CA ARG A 294 29.60 20.42 -19.18
C ARG A 294 28.48 19.39 -19.49
N ASP A 295 27.82 18.86 -18.45
CA ASP A 295 26.73 17.89 -18.49
C ASP A 295 25.33 18.54 -18.52
N LYS A 296 25.26 19.88 -18.45
CA LYS A 296 23.99 20.63 -18.41
C LYS A 296 23.67 21.28 -19.74
N LEU A 297 22.38 21.22 -20.09
CA LEU A 297 21.78 22.00 -21.16
C LEU A 297 20.99 23.15 -20.52
N ILE A 298 21.41 24.37 -20.75
CA ILE A 298 20.81 25.58 -20.18
C ILE A 298 20.06 26.30 -21.29
N ASP A 299 18.73 26.36 -21.17
CA ASP A 299 17.88 27.03 -22.14
C ASP A 299 18.02 28.54 -22.03
N VAL A 300 18.20 29.21 -23.18
CA VAL A 300 18.12 30.65 -23.29
C VAL A 300 16.68 31.02 -23.65
N VAL A 301 15.96 31.60 -22.70
CA VAL A 301 14.54 31.90 -22.83
C VAL A 301 14.32 33.39 -23.06
N LEU A 302 13.73 33.74 -24.19
CA LEU A 302 13.26 35.10 -24.49
C LEU A 302 11.83 35.27 -23.98
N ARG A 303 11.59 36.30 -23.17
CA ARG A 303 10.29 36.62 -22.58
C ARG A 303 10.11 38.13 -22.41
N ALA A 304 8.87 38.63 -22.51
CA ALA A 304 8.59 40.02 -22.20
C ALA A 304 8.93 40.40 -20.75
N PRO A 305 9.38 41.64 -20.48
CA PRO A 305 9.67 42.08 -19.12
C PRO A 305 8.41 42.02 -18.24
N PRO A 306 8.56 41.88 -16.88
CA PRO A 306 7.41 41.79 -16.00
C PRO A 306 6.40 42.92 -16.11
N THR A 307 6.84 44.15 -16.43
CA THR A 307 6.01 45.33 -16.61
C THR A 307 5.06 45.26 -17.79
N GLU A 308 5.41 44.51 -18.84
CA GLU A 308 4.60 44.35 -20.06
C GLU A 308 3.61 43.14 -20.00
N ARG A 309 3.67 42.35 -18.95
CA ARG A 309 2.81 41.16 -18.77
C ARG A 309 2.10 41.08 -17.39
N ALA A 310 2.13 42.16 -16.62
CA ALA A 310 1.61 42.19 -15.28
C ALA A 310 0.08 42.29 -15.16
N GLY A 311 -0.63 42.71 -16.23
CA GLY A 311 -2.07 42.89 -16.18
C GLY A 311 -2.73 42.80 -17.57
N LEU A 312 -4.07 42.80 -17.58
CA LEU A 312 -4.84 42.63 -18.82
C LEU A 312 -4.58 43.72 -19.83
N GLY A 313 -4.43 44.98 -19.41
CA GLY A 313 -4.16 46.11 -20.29
C GLY A 313 -2.80 45.96 -20.99
N GLN A 314 -1.78 45.50 -20.28
CA GLN A 314 -0.46 45.24 -20.87
C GLN A 314 -0.50 44.07 -21.85
N ILE A 315 -1.24 42.99 -21.54
CA ILE A 315 -1.44 41.84 -22.44
C ILE A 315 -2.19 42.30 -23.70
N ALA A 316 -3.21 43.17 -23.57
CA ALA A 316 -3.93 43.72 -24.72
C ALA A 316 -3.07 44.58 -25.65
N GLY A 317 -2.08 45.26 -25.09
CA GLY A 317 -1.09 46.06 -25.80
C GLY A 317 0.08 45.30 -26.41
N LEU A 318 0.21 43.99 -26.16
CA LEU A 318 1.30 43.19 -26.72
C LEU A 318 1.37 43.30 -28.24
N GLN A 319 2.55 43.64 -28.77
CA GLN A 319 2.78 43.84 -30.17
C GLN A 319 3.01 42.50 -30.89
N ILE A 320 2.18 42.20 -31.87
CA ILE A 320 2.26 40.99 -32.70
C ILE A 320 2.74 41.38 -34.09
N GLN A 321 3.80 40.73 -34.56
CA GLN A 321 4.30 40.97 -35.91
C GLN A 321 3.48 40.23 -36.96
N THR A 322 2.98 40.96 -37.94
CA THR A 322 2.31 40.40 -39.13
C THR A 322 3.33 39.81 -40.10
N ALA A 323 2.85 39.02 -41.05
CA ALA A 323 3.70 38.46 -42.13
C ALA A 323 4.39 39.53 -42.98
N LEU A 324 3.84 40.76 -43.03
CA LEU A 324 4.40 41.90 -43.73
C LEU A 324 5.39 42.74 -42.91
N GLY A 325 5.79 42.26 -41.73
CA GLY A 325 6.72 42.93 -40.81
C GLY A 325 6.12 44.13 -40.06
N ARG A 326 4.81 44.36 -40.14
CA ARG A 326 4.13 45.39 -39.34
C ARG A 326 3.78 44.86 -37.97
N SER A 327 3.85 45.73 -36.97
CA SER A 327 3.47 45.40 -35.59
C SER A 327 2.07 45.92 -35.31
N VAL A 328 1.21 45.07 -34.73
CA VAL A 328 -0.15 45.42 -34.34
C VAL A 328 -0.41 44.98 -32.91
N PRO A 329 -1.14 45.76 -32.08
CA PRO A 329 -1.48 45.33 -30.74
C PRO A 329 -2.48 44.15 -30.77
N LEU A 330 -2.34 43.22 -29.80
CA LEU A 330 -3.19 42.04 -29.68
C LEU A 330 -4.68 42.39 -29.62
N SER A 331 -5.06 43.52 -29.02
CA SER A 331 -6.44 44.00 -28.93
C SER A 331 -7.11 44.28 -30.28
N GLN A 332 -6.34 44.46 -31.40
CA GLN A 332 -6.92 44.60 -32.73
C GLN A 332 -7.44 43.28 -33.31
N VAL A 333 -6.89 42.17 -32.88
CA VAL A 333 -7.18 40.83 -33.43
C VAL A 333 -7.78 39.86 -32.40
N ALA A 334 -7.90 40.26 -31.13
CA ALA A 334 -8.45 39.41 -30.10
C ALA A 334 -9.18 40.21 -29.03
N THR A 335 -10.18 39.59 -28.42
CA THR A 335 -10.83 40.04 -27.18
C THR A 335 -10.20 39.30 -25.98
N ILE A 336 -9.87 40.08 -24.95
CA ILE A 336 -9.18 39.55 -23.76
C ILE A 336 -10.08 39.71 -22.54
N GLY A 337 -10.28 38.64 -21.81
CA GLY A 337 -11.13 38.64 -20.62
C GLY A 337 -10.63 37.68 -19.52
N GLU A 338 -11.09 37.91 -18.32
CA GLU A 338 -10.89 36.98 -17.20
C GLU A 338 -12.00 35.93 -17.19
N VAL A 339 -11.62 34.69 -16.98
CA VAL A 339 -12.54 33.58 -16.81
C VAL A 339 -12.07 32.71 -15.65
N MET A 340 -13.02 32.00 -15.03
CA MET A 340 -12.71 31.02 -14.00
C MET A 340 -12.72 29.62 -14.63
N GLU A 341 -11.58 28.95 -14.65
CA GLU A 341 -11.40 27.62 -15.26
C GLU A 341 -11.02 26.58 -14.23
N GLU A 342 -11.38 25.33 -14.50
CA GLU A 342 -10.91 24.20 -13.69
C GLU A 342 -9.40 24.01 -13.98
N PRO A 343 -8.54 24.01 -12.93
CA PRO A 343 -7.08 23.99 -13.14
C PRO A 343 -6.59 22.65 -13.67
N ILE A 344 -7.28 21.57 -13.31
CA ILE A 344 -6.98 20.22 -13.75
C ILE A 344 -8.26 19.37 -13.81
N LEU A 345 -8.36 18.55 -14.85
CA LEU A 345 -9.42 17.56 -15.01
C LEU A 345 -8.78 16.17 -15.10
N TRP A 346 -8.85 15.42 -14.00
CA TRP A 346 -8.36 14.05 -13.99
C TRP A 346 -9.29 13.11 -14.76
N ARG A 347 -8.69 12.14 -15.44
CA ARG A 347 -9.41 11.05 -16.10
C ARG A 347 -8.85 9.71 -15.69
N ARG A 348 -9.74 8.75 -15.46
CA ARG A 348 -9.40 7.34 -15.22
C ARG A 348 -10.00 6.51 -16.34
N SER A 349 -9.18 5.76 -17.06
CA SER A 349 -9.63 4.99 -18.23
C SER A 349 -10.45 5.85 -19.21
N ARG A 350 -9.96 7.07 -19.51
CA ARG A 350 -10.56 8.10 -20.38
C ARG A 350 -11.82 8.79 -19.84
N THR A 351 -12.42 8.30 -18.76
CA THR A 351 -13.60 8.92 -18.13
C THR A 351 -13.17 10.02 -17.16
N PRO A 352 -13.76 11.23 -17.21
CA PRO A 352 -13.53 12.25 -16.18
C PRO A 352 -13.81 11.70 -14.79
N THR A 353 -12.90 11.97 -13.87
CA THR A 353 -12.93 11.38 -12.53
C THR A 353 -12.50 12.42 -11.51
N LEU A 354 -13.39 12.72 -10.57
CA LEU A 354 -13.09 13.55 -9.41
C LEU A 354 -12.92 12.62 -8.20
N THR A 355 -11.80 12.73 -7.49
CA THR A 355 -11.54 11.92 -6.31
C THR A 355 -11.68 12.77 -5.06
N VAL A 356 -12.62 12.42 -4.19
CA VAL A 356 -12.69 12.93 -2.82
C VAL A 356 -11.66 12.15 -1.98
N ARG A 357 -10.80 12.90 -1.32
CA ARG A 357 -9.65 12.39 -0.55
C ARG A 357 -9.75 12.85 0.90
N ALA A 358 -9.27 12.03 1.81
CA ALA A 358 -9.10 12.41 3.20
C ALA A 358 -7.95 11.63 3.85
N ASP A 359 -7.31 12.24 4.84
CA ASP A 359 -6.45 11.55 5.79
C ASP A 359 -7.28 10.90 6.91
N THR A 360 -6.65 10.05 7.70
CA THR A 360 -7.26 9.43 8.89
C THR A 360 -6.61 9.93 10.16
N VAL A 361 -7.38 10.00 11.24
CA VAL A 361 -6.82 10.23 12.58
C VAL A 361 -5.85 9.10 12.93
N ASP A 362 -4.81 9.43 13.71
CA ASP A 362 -3.81 8.43 14.11
C ASP A 362 -4.46 7.28 14.88
N GLY A 363 -4.00 6.05 14.60
CA GLY A 363 -4.51 4.83 15.24
C GLY A 363 -5.75 4.22 14.58
N VAL A 364 -6.38 4.88 13.60
CA VAL A 364 -7.52 4.32 12.86
C VAL A 364 -7.11 3.86 11.48
N GLN A 365 -7.50 2.64 11.13
CA GLN A 365 -7.12 2.03 9.86
C GLN A 365 -7.98 2.56 8.69
N ALA A 366 -7.33 2.97 7.62
CA ALA A 366 -7.99 3.54 6.45
C ALA A 366 -9.07 2.63 5.80
N PRO A 367 -8.88 1.31 5.68
CA PRO A 367 -9.92 0.43 5.18
C PRO A 367 -11.18 0.42 6.05
N ASP A 368 -11.03 0.54 7.38
CA ASP A 368 -12.17 0.56 8.30
C ASP A 368 -12.95 1.87 8.17
N VAL A 369 -12.26 3.00 8.00
CA VAL A 369 -12.90 4.31 7.72
C VAL A 369 -13.65 4.26 6.39
N ALA A 370 -13.06 3.69 5.34
CA ALA A 370 -13.72 3.52 4.05
C ALA A 370 -15.00 2.67 4.17
N MET A 371 -14.97 1.59 4.95
CA MET A 371 -16.15 0.74 5.22
C MET A 371 -17.22 1.43 6.07
N GLN A 372 -16.86 2.36 6.95
CA GLN A 372 -17.83 3.17 7.70
C GLN A 372 -18.55 4.20 6.82
N ILE A 373 -17.88 4.70 5.80
CA ILE A 373 -18.39 5.74 4.89
C ILE A 373 -19.18 5.13 3.73
N ASP A 374 -18.70 4.03 3.14
CA ASP A 374 -19.24 3.44 1.92
C ASP A 374 -20.76 3.17 1.96
N PRO A 375 -21.34 2.59 3.02
CA PRO A 375 -22.79 2.42 3.13
C PRO A 375 -23.57 3.73 3.18
N LYS A 376 -22.98 4.81 3.72
CA LYS A 376 -23.60 6.13 3.82
C LYS A 376 -23.73 6.82 2.46
N LEU A 377 -22.97 6.37 1.45
CA LEU A 377 -23.07 6.83 0.07
C LEU A 377 -24.17 6.12 -0.75
N ALA A 378 -24.88 5.14 -0.17
CA ALA A 378 -25.91 4.38 -0.87
C ALA A 378 -27.03 5.27 -1.44
N ALA A 379 -27.48 6.26 -0.69
CA ALA A 379 -28.52 7.21 -1.14
C ALA A 379 -28.04 8.03 -2.35
N ILE A 380 -26.80 8.51 -2.32
CA ILE A 380 -26.21 9.25 -3.45
C ILE A 380 -26.08 8.32 -4.66
N ARG A 381 -25.59 7.08 -4.48
CA ARG A 381 -25.49 6.09 -5.56
C ARG A 381 -26.82 5.78 -6.23
N ALA A 382 -27.90 5.68 -5.43
CA ALA A 382 -29.24 5.41 -5.94
C ALA A 382 -29.80 6.57 -6.78
N SER A 383 -29.34 7.79 -6.57
CA SER A 383 -29.77 9.00 -7.30
C SER A 383 -28.86 9.35 -8.47
N LEU A 384 -27.81 8.56 -8.76
CA LEU A 384 -26.87 8.86 -9.83
C LEU A 384 -27.57 8.74 -11.20
N PRO A 385 -27.31 9.70 -12.11
CA PRO A 385 -27.72 9.54 -13.51
C PRO A 385 -27.02 8.34 -14.17
N PRO A 386 -27.55 7.82 -15.28
CA PRO A 386 -26.85 6.85 -16.11
C PRO A 386 -25.42 7.32 -16.43
N ASP A 387 -24.46 6.41 -16.52
CA ASP A 387 -23.03 6.66 -16.78
C ASP A 387 -22.24 7.32 -15.64
N TYR A 388 -22.86 7.61 -14.50
CA TYR A 388 -22.17 8.06 -13.31
C TYR A 388 -22.00 6.92 -12.30
N ARG A 389 -20.84 6.90 -11.61
CA ARG A 389 -20.58 5.92 -10.56
C ARG A 389 -19.66 6.48 -9.49
N ILE A 390 -19.79 5.92 -8.28
CA ILE A 390 -18.91 6.21 -7.15
C ILE A 390 -18.19 4.92 -6.77
N GLU A 391 -16.86 4.93 -6.88
CA GLU A 391 -15.99 3.80 -6.55
C GLU A 391 -15.15 4.12 -5.30
N VAL A 392 -14.94 3.12 -4.45
CA VAL A 392 -13.97 3.22 -3.35
C VAL A 392 -12.57 3.02 -3.91
N GLY A 393 -11.65 3.91 -3.56
CA GLY A 393 -10.25 3.87 -3.96
C GLY A 393 -9.29 3.64 -2.79
N GLY A 394 -8.02 3.98 -3.02
CA GLY A 394 -6.98 3.95 -2.00
C GLY A 394 -6.60 2.54 -1.53
N PRO A 395 -6.12 2.41 -0.27
CA PRO A 395 -5.69 1.13 0.29
C PRO A 395 -6.77 0.05 0.27
N TRP A 396 -8.03 0.43 0.39
CA TRP A 396 -9.16 -0.51 0.31
C TRP A 396 -9.24 -1.18 -1.07
N GLU A 397 -9.12 -0.42 -2.15
CA GLU A 397 -9.13 -0.94 -3.53
C GLU A 397 -7.92 -1.86 -3.77
N GLU A 398 -6.72 -1.43 -3.36
CA GLU A 398 -5.50 -2.21 -3.54
C GLU A 398 -5.54 -3.53 -2.74
N ASN A 399 -6.08 -3.50 -1.52
CA ASN A 399 -6.33 -4.70 -0.74
C ASN A 399 -7.35 -5.63 -1.42
N ALA A 400 -8.46 -5.09 -1.91
CA ALA A 400 -9.47 -5.86 -2.64
C ALA A 400 -8.90 -6.49 -3.92
N LYS A 401 -8.06 -5.78 -4.68
CA LYS A 401 -7.36 -6.32 -5.85
C LYS A 401 -6.40 -7.43 -5.47
N ALA A 402 -5.61 -7.24 -4.41
CA ALA A 402 -4.68 -8.24 -3.91
C ALA A 402 -5.42 -9.51 -3.49
N GLN A 403 -6.50 -9.39 -2.71
CA GLN A 403 -7.31 -10.52 -2.28
C GLN A 403 -7.97 -11.25 -3.45
N ARG A 404 -8.54 -10.53 -4.42
CA ARG A 404 -9.12 -11.14 -5.63
C ARG A 404 -8.07 -11.89 -6.44
N SER A 405 -6.88 -11.33 -6.57
CA SER A 405 -5.77 -11.96 -7.30
C SER A 405 -5.29 -13.26 -6.63
N ILE A 406 -5.23 -13.28 -5.29
CA ILE A 406 -4.91 -14.50 -4.52
C ILE A 406 -6.05 -15.51 -4.63
N ALA A 407 -7.30 -15.07 -4.47
CA ALA A 407 -8.47 -15.93 -4.57
C ALA A 407 -8.58 -16.60 -5.96
N ALA A 408 -8.20 -15.90 -7.03
CA ALA A 408 -8.17 -16.48 -8.38
C ALA A 408 -7.13 -17.61 -8.51
N GLY A 409 -6.02 -17.54 -7.76
CA GLY A 409 -5.00 -18.60 -7.72
C GLY A 409 -5.33 -19.75 -6.74
N ALA A 410 -6.24 -19.53 -5.80
CA ALA A 410 -6.55 -20.50 -4.75
C ALA A 410 -7.06 -21.87 -5.27
N PRO A 411 -7.95 -21.97 -6.27
CA PRO A 411 -8.40 -23.25 -6.79
C PRO A 411 -7.25 -24.09 -7.35
N MET A 412 -6.33 -23.47 -8.10
CA MET A 412 -5.16 -24.16 -8.65
C MET A 412 -4.22 -24.62 -7.53
N MET A 413 -4.00 -23.79 -6.51
CA MET A 413 -3.22 -24.16 -5.32
C MET A 413 -3.84 -25.35 -4.60
N VAL A 414 -5.14 -25.32 -4.33
CA VAL A 414 -5.86 -26.42 -3.67
C VAL A 414 -5.78 -27.70 -4.50
N ALA A 415 -5.99 -27.62 -5.82
CA ALA A 415 -5.87 -28.77 -6.72
C ALA A 415 -4.46 -29.37 -6.71
N ALA A 416 -3.41 -28.54 -6.74
CA ALA A 416 -2.03 -29.01 -6.65
C ALA A 416 -1.73 -29.68 -5.29
N VAL A 417 -2.17 -29.08 -4.19
CA VAL A 417 -2.03 -29.65 -2.84
C VAL A 417 -2.77 -30.99 -2.74
N LEU A 418 -4.01 -31.06 -3.23
CA LEU A 418 -4.78 -32.31 -3.25
C LEU A 418 -4.08 -33.39 -4.10
N ALA A 419 -3.58 -33.06 -5.28
CA ALA A 419 -2.86 -33.99 -6.12
C ALA A 419 -1.61 -34.55 -5.42
N LEU A 420 -0.79 -33.67 -4.81
CA LEU A 420 0.39 -34.07 -4.06
C LEU A 420 0.05 -34.95 -2.85
N LEU A 421 -0.98 -34.57 -2.07
CA LEU A 421 -1.44 -35.36 -0.93
C LEU A 421 -2.00 -36.72 -1.38
N MET A 422 -2.71 -36.78 -2.51
CA MET A 422 -3.21 -38.04 -3.06
C MET A 422 -2.09 -38.96 -3.54
N VAL A 423 -1.06 -38.42 -4.18
CA VAL A 423 0.13 -39.20 -4.58
C VAL A 423 0.82 -39.79 -3.33
N GLN A 424 0.93 -39.01 -2.24
CA GLN A 424 1.58 -39.43 -1.00
C GLN A 424 0.75 -40.42 -0.19
N LEU A 425 -0.53 -40.11 0.00
CA LEU A 425 -1.38 -40.86 0.94
C LEU A 425 -2.20 -41.97 0.28
N GLN A 426 -2.47 -41.88 -1.02
CA GLN A 426 -3.20 -42.85 -1.85
C GLN A 426 -4.60 -43.23 -1.30
N ARG A 427 -5.19 -42.41 -0.42
CA ARG A 427 -6.51 -42.59 0.18
C ARG A 427 -7.21 -41.25 0.38
N PHE A 428 -8.44 -41.12 -0.14
CA PHE A 428 -9.24 -39.90 -0.01
C PHE A 428 -9.53 -39.50 1.46
N SER A 429 -9.82 -40.48 2.31
CA SER A 429 -10.12 -40.22 3.73
C SER A 429 -8.92 -39.60 4.48
N LEU A 430 -7.71 -40.09 4.22
CA LEU A 430 -6.48 -39.56 4.82
C LEU A 430 -6.15 -38.18 4.26
N THR A 431 -6.33 -37.98 2.95
CA THR A 431 -6.14 -36.68 2.30
C THR A 431 -7.12 -35.63 2.88
N ALA A 432 -8.38 -35.99 3.02
CA ALA A 432 -9.37 -35.11 3.64
C ALA A 432 -9.04 -34.78 5.09
N MET A 433 -8.60 -35.77 5.86
CA MET A 433 -8.18 -35.57 7.25
C MET A 433 -7.00 -34.59 7.37
N VAL A 434 -5.95 -34.75 6.52
CA VAL A 434 -4.82 -33.82 6.50
C VAL A 434 -5.25 -32.43 6.09
N LEU A 435 -6.09 -32.31 5.04
CA LEU A 435 -6.56 -31.00 4.59
C LEU A 435 -7.37 -30.25 5.65
N LEU A 436 -8.21 -30.99 6.42
CA LEU A 436 -9.02 -30.40 7.50
C LEU A 436 -8.19 -29.91 8.70
N THR A 437 -6.92 -30.30 8.82
CA THR A 437 -6.05 -29.78 9.89
C THR A 437 -5.50 -28.38 9.57
N ALA A 438 -5.38 -28.01 8.30
CA ALA A 438 -4.81 -26.72 7.90
C ALA A 438 -5.56 -25.50 8.47
N PRO A 439 -6.92 -25.43 8.43
CA PRO A 439 -7.66 -24.31 9.00
C PRO A 439 -7.48 -24.13 10.50
N LEU A 440 -7.12 -25.19 11.24
CA LEU A 440 -6.90 -25.12 12.68
C LEU A 440 -5.75 -24.19 13.08
N GLY A 441 -4.85 -23.88 12.14
CA GLY A 441 -3.82 -22.85 12.32
C GLY A 441 -4.38 -21.47 12.66
N LEU A 442 -5.63 -21.16 12.25
CA LEU A 442 -6.29 -19.90 12.59
C LEU A 442 -6.47 -19.70 14.10
N ILE A 443 -6.53 -20.77 14.90
CA ILE A 443 -6.57 -20.68 16.38
C ILE A 443 -5.33 -19.96 16.89
N GLY A 444 -4.15 -20.39 16.42
CA GLY A 444 -2.88 -19.78 16.80
C GLY A 444 -2.71 -18.37 16.24
N VAL A 445 -3.06 -18.17 14.96
CA VAL A 445 -2.97 -16.86 14.29
C VAL A 445 -3.83 -15.81 15.00
N ALA A 446 -5.11 -16.11 15.24
CA ALA A 446 -6.02 -15.21 15.96
C ALA A 446 -5.52 -14.92 17.38
N GLY A 447 -5.10 -15.96 18.10
CA GLY A 447 -4.56 -15.82 19.45
C GLY A 447 -3.30 -14.93 19.50
N ALA A 448 -2.36 -15.13 18.59
CA ALA A 448 -1.15 -14.31 18.51
C ALA A 448 -1.44 -12.85 18.15
N LEU A 449 -2.24 -12.61 17.09
CA LEU A 449 -2.59 -11.26 16.67
C LEU A 449 -3.30 -10.46 17.77
N LEU A 450 -4.23 -11.07 18.49
CA LEU A 450 -4.95 -10.42 19.59
C LEU A 450 -4.03 -10.20 20.80
N LEU A 451 -3.18 -11.18 21.16
CA LEU A 451 -2.27 -11.08 22.29
C LEU A 451 -1.22 -9.98 22.09
N PHE A 452 -0.63 -9.92 20.90
CA PHE A 452 0.40 -8.93 20.55
C PHE A 452 -0.17 -7.65 19.95
N ARG A 453 -1.50 -7.52 19.85
CA ARG A 453 -2.20 -6.38 19.25
C ARG A 453 -1.67 -6.03 17.86
N GLN A 454 -1.42 -7.06 17.07
CA GLN A 454 -0.96 -6.89 15.69
C GLN A 454 -2.15 -6.90 14.73
N PRO A 455 -2.17 -5.99 13.73
CA PRO A 455 -3.26 -5.95 12.77
C PRO A 455 -3.17 -7.12 11.78
N PHE A 456 -4.33 -7.63 11.36
CA PHE A 456 -4.39 -8.60 10.27
C PHE A 456 -4.33 -7.88 8.92
N GLY A 457 -3.17 -7.97 8.29
CA GLY A 457 -2.89 -7.38 6.98
C GLY A 457 -2.54 -8.40 5.91
N PHE A 458 -2.13 -7.89 4.75
CA PHE A 458 -1.67 -8.73 3.64
C PHE A 458 -0.51 -9.65 4.04
N VAL A 459 0.44 -9.14 4.80
CA VAL A 459 1.64 -9.90 5.23
C VAL A 459 1.27 -10.99 6.23
N ALA A 460 0.41 -10.69 7.22
CA ALA A 460 -0.09 -11.69 8.17
C ALA A 460 -0.88 -12.81 7.47
N MET A 461 -1.64 -12.48 6.41
CA MET A 461 -2.34 -13.48 5.60
C MET A 461 -1.36 -14.45 4.92
N LEU A 462 -0.22 -13.97 4.42
CA LEU A 462 0.81 -14.83 3.85
C LEU A 462 1.39 -15.78 4.91
N GLY A 463 1.64 -15.29 6.13
CA GLY A 463 2.06 -16.10 7.26
C GLY A 463 1.05 -17.20 7.61
N ALA A 464 -0.25 -16.87 7.67
CA ALA A 464 -1.32 -17.82 7.93
C ALA A 464 -1.39 -18.95 6.88
N ILE A 465 -1.22 -18.61 5.59
CA ILE A 465 -1.16 -19.60 4.49
C ILE A 465 0.06 -20.51 4.65
N ALA A 466 1.23 -19.95 4.95
CA ALA A 466 2.46 -20.71 5.17
C ALA A 466 2.32 -21.65 6.37
N LEU A 467 1.74 -21.18 7.48
CA LEU A 467 1.46 -21.99 8.67
C LEU A 467 0.53 -23.17 8.34
N GLY A 468 -0.52 -22.96 7.55
CA GLY A 468 -1.39 -24.04 7.08
C GLY A 468 -0.61 -25.14 6.35
N GLY A 469 0.35 -24.76 5.50
CA GLY A 469 1.25 -25.70 4.82
C GLY A 469 2.15 -26.48 5.78
N MET A 470 2.70 -25.83 6.82
CA MET A 470 3.51 -26.49 7.86
C MET A 470 2.68 -27.49 8.67
N ILE A 471 1.45 -27.15 9.03
CA ILE A 471 0.53 -28.05 9.76
C ILE A 471 0.24 -29.29 8.92
N MET A 472 -0.13 -29.12 7.65
CA MET A 472 -0.38 -30.24 6.74
C MET A 472 0.85 -31.16 6.62
N ARG A 473 2.06 -30.61 6.46
CA ARG A 473 3.30 -31.38 6.40
C ARG A 473 3.50 -32.23 7.66
N ASN A 474 3.33 -31.65 8.83
CA ASN A 474 3.49 -32.38 10.09
C ASN A 474 2.46 -33.49 10.23
N THR A 475 1.21 -33.24 9.82
CA THR A 475 0.13 -34.22 9.83
C THR A 475 0.40 -35.38 8.86
N VAL A 476 0.89 -35.10 7.64
CA VAL A 476 1.27 -36.16 6.66
C VAL A 476 2.32 -37.07 7.25
N ILE A 477 3.38 -36.53 7.86
CA ILE A 477 4.48 -37.30 8.45
C ILE A 477 3.96 -38.19 9.60
N LEU A 478 3.03 -37.68 10.42
CA LEU A 478 2.42 -38.47 11.49
C LEU A 478 1.55 -39.60 10.93
N VAL A 479 0.70 -39.30 9.95
CA VAL A 479 -0.19 -40.28 9.32
C VAL A 479 0.61 -41.38 8.61
N ASP A 480 1.69 -41.02 7.94
CA ASP A 480 2.59 -42.00 7.27
C ASP A 480 3.24 -42.94 8.31
N GLN A 481 3.69 -42.42 9.45
CA GLN A 481 4.23 -43.23 10.53
C GLN A 481 3.18 -44.21 11.13
N ILE A 482 1.95 -43.72 11.33
CA ILE A 482 0.84 -44.56 11.82
C ILE A 482 0.59 -45.72 10.85
N ARG A 483 0.60 -45.43 9.54
CA ARG A 483 0.42 -46.49 8.51
C ARG A 483 1.54 -47.53 8.55
N GLN A 484 2.79 -47.10 8.62
CA GLN A 484 3.94 -48.01 8.72
C GLN A 484 3.82 -48.93 9.94
N ASP A 485 3.39 -48.40 11.08
CA ASP A 485 3.19 -49.18 12.30
C ASP A 485 2.02 -50.18 12.15
N LEU A 486 0.93 -49.79 11.50
CA LEU A 486 -0.20 -50.65 11.17
C LEU A 486 0.19 -51.77 10.20
N ASP A 487 0.95 -51.46 9.17
CA ASP A 487 1.43 -52.41 8.18
C ASP A 487 2.44 -53.41 8.78
N ALA A 488 3.15 -52.99 9.86
CA ALA A 488 4.00 -53.82 10.68
C ALA A 488 3.23 -54.71 11.68
N GLY A 489 1.89 -54.66 11.69
CA GLY A 489 1.05 -55.48 12.56
C GLY A 489 0.76 -54.92 13.93
N THR A 490 1.12 -53.67 14.22
CA THR A 490 0.83 -53.03 15.51
C THR A 490 -0.69 -52.76 15.63
N PRO A 491 -1.35 -53.05 16.77
CA PRO A 491 -2.76 -52.74 16.98
C PRO A 491 -3.04 -51.25 16.78
N ALA A 492 -4.15 -50.90 16.11
CA ALA A 492 -4.45 -49.51 15.69
C ALA A 492 -4.38 -48.49 16.83
N TRP A 493 -4.87 -48.82 18.02
CA TRP A 493 -4.79 -47.96 19.21
C TRP A 493 -3.33 -47.66 19.62
N GLU A 494 -2.50 -48.65 19.62
CA GLU A 494 -1.10 -48.57 20.00
C GLU A 494 -0.29 -47.86 18.90
N ALA A 495 -0.54 -48.17 17.64
CA ALA A 495 0.07 -47.53 16.49
C ALA A 495 -0.13 -46.00 16.52
N VAL A 496 -1.34 -45.53 16.79
CA VAL A 496 -1.63 -44.08 16.90
C VAL A 496 -0.89 -43.46 18.07
N ARG A 497 -0.95 -44.10 19.25
CA ARG A 497 -0.31 -43.61 20.47
C ARG A 497 1.21 -43.52 20.34
N GLU A 498 1.85 -44.60 19.95
CA GLU A 498 3.32 -44.65 19.89
C GLU A 498 3.89 -43.86 18.74
N SER A 499 3.21 -43.78 17.57
CA SER A 499 3.60 -42.90 16.48
C SER A 499 3.56 -41.43 16.91
N ALA A 500 2.52 -41.02 17.65
CA ALA A 500 2.41 -39.64 18.14
C ALA A 500 3.56 -39.35 19.14
N VAL A 501 3.90 -40.26 20.03
CA VAL A 501 5.01 -40.12 20.99
C VAL A 501 6.36 -40.01 20.27
N ARG A 502 6.63 -40.89 19.29
CA ARG A 502 7.89 -40.88 18.51
C ARG A 502 8.05 -39.64 17.67
N ARG A 503 6.96 -39.14 17.08
CA ARG A 503 6.97 -37.94 16.23
C ARG A 503 6.88 -36.63 17.02
N PHE A 504 6.56 -36.64 18.31
CA PHE A 504 6.48 -35.45 19.13
C PHE A 504 7.77 -34.62 19.10
N ARG A 505 8.93 -35.28 19.37
CA ARG A 505 10.22 -34.59 19.42
C ARG A 505 10.60 -33.94 18.08
N PRO A 506 10.56 -34.62 16.90
CA PRO A 506 10.81 -33.98 15.62
C PRO A 506 9.85 -32.83 15.30
N ILE A 507 8.54 -32.98 15.61
CA ILE A 507 7.54 -31.93 15.35
C ILE A 507 7.84 -30.70 16.21
N VAL A 508 8.08 -30.86 17.50
CA VAL A 508 8.41 -29.75 18.40
C VAL A 508 9.71 -29.06 18.01
N LEU A 509 10.75 -29.81 17.63
CA LEU A 509 12.02 -29.25 17.19
C LEU A 509 11.86 -28.42 15.91
N THR A 510 11.08 -28.89 14.95
CA THR A 510 10.82 -28.12 13.72
C THR A 510 9.99 -26.88 14.00
N ALA A 511 8.99 -26.96 14.87
CA ALA A 511 8.22 -25.81 15.31
C ALA A 511 9.09 -24.79 16.07
N ALA A 512 9.92 -25.26 17.01
CA ALA A 512 10.84 -24.41 17.75
C ALA A 512 11.86 -23.72 16.84
N ALA A 513 12.42 -24.46 15.86
CA ALA A 513 13.33 -23.87 14.87
C ALA A 513 12.64 -22.77 14.04
N ALA A 514 11.40 -22.99 13.63
CA ALA A 514 10.62 -21.98 12.90
C ALA A 514 10.37 -20.74 13.79
N VAL A 515 9.94 -20.93 15.03
CA VAL A 515 9.72 -19.83 15.99
C VAL A 515 11.02 -19.05 16.23
N LEU A 516 12.14 -19.73 16.50
CA LEU A 516 13.42 -19.08 16.73
C LEU A 516 13.91 -18.30 15.51
N ALA A 517 13.68 -18.81 14.29
CA ALA A 517 14.02 -18.11 13.05
C ALA A 517 13.17 -16.84 12.83
N MET A 518 11.94 -16.81 13.36
CA MET A 518 11.03 -15.67 13.22
C MET A 518 11.25 -14.58 14.27
N ILE A 519 11.94 -14.85 15.40
CA ILE A 519 12.19 -13.86 16.45
C ILE A 519 12.86 -12.57 15.93
N PRO A 520 13.91 -12.61 15.10
CA PRO A 520 14.47 -11.38 14.52
C PRO A 520 13.48 -10.64 13.65
N LEU A 521 12.68 -11.38 12.87
CA LEU A 521 11.70 -10.83 11.94
C LEU A 521 10.50 -10.20 12.66
N SER A 522 10.13 -10.69 13.84
CA SER A 522 9.01 -10.15 14.62
C SER A 522 9.19 -8.69 15.06
N ARG A 523 10.42 -8.17 15.00
CA ARG A 523 10.75 -6.77 15.30
C ARG A 523 10.64 -5.84 14.08
N ASP A 524 10.52 -6.40 12.89
CA ASP A 524 10.37 -5.64 11.66
C ASP A 524 8.93 -5.13 11.52
N VAL A 525 8.76 -3.88 11.11
CA VAL A 525 7.43 -3.24 11.04
C VAL A 525 6.56 -3.86 9.94
N LEU A 526 7.17 -4.25 8.81
CA LEU A 526 6.45 -4.84 7.68
C LEU A 526 6.20 -6.34 7.89
N TRP A 527 7.23 -7.08 8.30
CA TRP A 527 7.20 -8.54 8.38
C TRP A 527 6.80 -9.08 9.75
N GLY A 528 6.87 -8.25 10.80
CA GLY A 528 6.51 -8.65 12.17
C GLY A 528 5.13 -9.28 12.30
N PRO A 529 4.07 -8.76 11.67
CA PRO A 529 2.75 -9.37 11.71
C PRO A 529 2.66 -10.77 11.05
N MET A 530 3.67 -11.18 10.26
CA MET A 530 3.78 -12.53 9.70
C MET A 530 4.48 -13.50 10.65
N ALA A 531 5.42 -12.97 11.45
CA ALA A 531 6.27 -13.75 12.35
C ALA A 531 5.53 -14.15 13.63
#